data_05269d4d7ef9984f8242d009e99a3e2e
#
_entry.id   05269d4d7ef9984f8242d009e99a3e2e
#
_cell.length_a   1.000
_cell.length_b   1.000
_cell.length_c   1.000
_cell.angle_alpha   90.00
_cell.angle_beta   90.00
_cell.angle_gamma   90.00
#
_symmetry.space_group_name_H-M   'P 1'
#
loop_
_entity.id
_entity.type
_entity.pdbx_description
1 polymer ?
#
loop_
_entity_poly.entity_id
_entity_poly.type
_entity_poly.pdbx_seq_one_letter_code
_entity_poly.pdbx_strand_id
1 'polypeptide(L)'
;RGKKAATCASEGYTGDTYCKICGTRLSGGETIAKTEHTWGEWEKTSDATVFAAQKEKRICKLCQTTEERDNGNPLTSKMTLTASSLKMKIKQTTKVLKISGMESGDYVASVVSGNSKLLKVSSYTKDGAVTLKAQKKTGKTKLTVTLAGGAVKTVNVTIQKGTVKTTKISGV
;
A
#
# COMPACT_ATOMS: atom_id res chain seq x y z
N ARG A 1 -21.28 52.98 5.24
CA ARG A 1 -20.01 52.69 5.94
C ARG A 1 -19.82 51.20 6.06
N GLY A 2 -18.60 50.74 6.25
CA GLY A 2 -18.32 49.30 6.47
C GLY A 2 -18.31 48.44 5.23
N LYS A 3 -18.32 49.01 4.01
CA LYS A 3 -18.23 48.21 2.76
C LYS A 3 -16.94 47.39 2.75
N LYS A 4 -17.08 46.08 2.47
CA LYS A 4 -15.99 45.14 2.36
C LYS A 4 -16.23 44.27 1.14
N ALA A 5 -15.23 44.12 0.27
CA ALA A 5 -15.30 43.16 -0.84
C ALA A 5 -15.27 41.73 -0.36
N ALA A 6 -16.02 40.86 -1.00
CA ALA A 6 -15.88 39.41 -0.79
C ALA A 6 -14.56 38.92 -1.36
N THR A 7 -14.00 37.92 -0.72
CA THR A 7 -12.84 37.12 -1.20
C THR A 7 -13.20 35.65 -1.16
N CYS A 8 -12.37 34.79 -1.70
CA CYS A 8 -12.55 33.34 -1.57
C CYS A 8 -12.37 32.83 -0.11
N ALA A 9 -11.73 33.63 0.76
CA ALA A 9 -11.56 33.29 2.18
C ALA A 9 -12.62 33.89 3.09
N SER A 10 -13.20 35.02 2.71
CA SER A 10 -14.14 35.78 3.56
C SER A 10 -15.30 36.35 2.77
N GLU A 11 -16.45 36.40 3.41
CA GLU A 11 -17.61 37.13 2.91
C GLU A 11 -17.36 38.63 2.86
N GLY A 12 -18.01 39.27 1.93
CA GLY A 12 -18.04 40.70 1.80
C GLY A 12 -19.29 41.31 2.46
N TYR A 13 -19.41 42.62 2.35
CA TYR A 13 -20.53 43.39 2.87
C TYR A 13 -20.76 44.63 1.99
N THR A 14 -22.00 44.90 1.60
CA THR A 14 -22.34 46.04 0.72
C THR A 14 -22.17 47.37 1.41
N GLY A 15 -22.19 47.38 2.74
CA GLY A 15 -22.05 48.55 3.57
C GLY A 15 -23.37 49.20 3.92
N ASP A 16 -23.41 49.90 5.06
CA ASP A 16 -24.58 50.63 5.53
C ASP A 16 -24.70 51.99 4.84
N THR A 17 -25.94 52.42 4.62
CA THR A 17 -26.27 53.77 4.12
C THR A 17 -26.64 54.69 5.28
N TYR A 18 -26.12 55.90 5.26
CA TYR A 18 -26.33 56.89 6.29
C TYR A 18 -26.81 58.21 5.67
N CYS A 19 -27.67 58.98 6.41
CA CYS A 19 -28.03 60.30 6.05
C CYS A 19 -26.78 61.19 6.07
N LYS A 20 -26.57 61.95 4.98
CA LYS A 20 -25.40 62.84 4.87
C LYS A 20 -25.51 64.09 5.77
N ILE A 21 -26.74 64.47 6.17
CA ILE A 21 -27.00 65.67 6.95
C ILE A 21 -26.96 65.35 8.45
N CYS A 22 -27.72 64.35 8.90
CA CYS A 22 -27.89 64.03 10.33
C CYS A 22 -27.09 62.84 10.82
N GLY A 23 -26.42 62.05 9.92
CA GLY A 23 -25.63 60.88 10.29
C GLY A 23 -26.44 59.67 10.70
N THR A 24 -27.77 59.68 10.63
CA THR A 24 -28.64 58.60 11.00
C THR A 24 -28.49 57.46 9.97
N ARG A 25 -28.41 56.19 10.44
CA ARG A 25 -28.38 54.98 9.57
C ARG A 25 -29.74 54.81 8.89
N LEU A 26 -29.76 54.85 7.58
CA LEU A 26 -30.96 54.72 6.75
C LEU A 26 -31.28 53.29 6.40
N SER A 27 -30.23 52.49 6.09
CA SER A 27 -30.38 51.08 5.81
C SER A 27 -29.13 50.30 6.18
N GLY A 28 -29.30 49.01 6.53
CA GLY A 28 -28.22 48.04 6.65
C GLY A 28 -27.78 47.55 5.27
N GLY A 29 -26.51 47.20 5.16
CA GLY A 29 -26.02 46.50 4.00
C GLY A 29 -26.36 45.01 4.03
N GLU A 30 -25.97 44.33 3.00
CA GLU A 30 -26.17 42.88 2.81
C GLU A 30 -24.82 42.16 2.76
N THR A 31 -24.82 40.89 3.19
CA THR A 31 -23.66 40.05 3.06
C THR A 31 -23.45 39.66 1.59
N ILE A 32 -22.22 39.76 1.11
CA ILE A 32 -21.80 39.28 -0.21
C ILE A 32 -21.12 37.92 0.00
N ALA A 33 -21.64 36.89 -0.66
CA ALA A 33 -21.08 35.55 -0.57
C ALA A 33 -19.60 35.51 -0.98
N LYS A 34 -18.83 34.57 -0.43
CA LYS A 34 -17.44 34.34 -0.82
C LYS A 34 -17.34 34.11 -2.33
N THR A 35 -16.26 34.57 -2.92
CA THR A 35 -15.93 34.25 -4.31
C THR A 35 -15.39 32.85 -4.41
N GLU A 36 -15.40 32.28 -5.60
CA GLU A 36 -14.77 31.00 -5.83
C GLU A 36 -13.25 31.03 -5.68
N HIS A 37 -12.65 29.87 -5.39
CA HIS A 37 -11.20 29.74 -5.32
C HIS A 37 -10.58 29.71 -6.72
N THR A 38 -9.47 30.39 -6.89
CA THR A 38 -8.61 30.28 -8.09
C THR A 38 -7.54 29.23 -7.80
N TRP A 39 -7.84 28.00 -8.16
CA TRP A 39 -6.94 26.89 -7.88
C TRP A 39 -5.69 26.88 -8.77
N GLY A 40 -4.59 26.42 -8.21
CA GLY A 40 -3.41 25.98 -8.94
C GLY A 40 -3.59 24.58 -9.53
N GLU A 41 -2.54 24.08 -10.17
CA GLU A 41 -2.51 22.73 -10.68
C GLU A 41 -2.47 21.70 -9.53
N TRP A 42 -2.92 20.49 -9.83
CA TRP A 42 -2.80 19.37 -8.89
C TRP A 42 -1.35 18.87 -8.83
N GLU A 43 -0.80 18.81 -7.65
CA GLU A 43 0.55 18.31 -7.38
C GLU A 43 0.46 16.98 -6.62
N LYS A 44 1.17 15.98 -7.12
CA LYS A 44 1.28 14.68 -6.44
C LYS A 44 1.98 14.84 -5.08
N THR A 45 1.36 14.31 -4.02
CA THR A 45 1.92 14.31 -2.66
C THR A 45 2.39 12.94 -2.21
N SER A 46 1.77 11.85 -2.72
CA SER A 46 2.21 10.49 -2.47
C SER A 46 1.88 9.58 -3.63
N ASP A 47 2.68 8.52 -3.81
CA ASP A 47 2.39 7.46 -4.77
C ASP A 47 1.30 6.51 -4.24
N ALA A 48 0.61 5.83 -5.16
CA ALA A 48 -0.31 4.76 -4.81
C ALA A 48 0.45 3.57 -4.20
N THR A 49 -0.19 2.93 -3.24
CA THR A 49 0.25 1.67 -2.64
C THR A 49 -0.88 0.65 -2.73
N VAL A 50 -0.66 -0.58 -2.28
CA VAL A 50 -1.76 -1.57 -2.19
C VAL A 50 -2.81 -1.21 -1.13
N PHE A 51 -2.53 -0.24 -0.26
CA PHE A 51 -3.43 0.18 0.82
C PHE A 51 -4.07 1.55 0.59
N ALA A 52 -3.55 2.34 -0.33
CA ALA A 52 -4.02 3.70 -0.57
C ALA A 52 -3.83 4.12 -2.03
N ALA A 53 -4.77 4.91 -2.53
CA ALA A 53 -4.63 5.58 -3.82
C ALA A 53 -3.51 6.64 -3.77
N GLN A 54 -3.04 7.07 -4.94
CA GLN A 54 -2.18 8.24 -5.07
C GLN A 54 -2.90 9.46 -4.50
N LYS A 55 -2.19 10.31 -3.76
CA LYS A 55 -2.73 11.56 -3.25
C LYS A 55 -2.17 12.76 -4.00
N GLU A 56 -3.04 13.72 -4.20
CA GLU A 56 -2.72 15.00 -4.83
C GLU A 56 -3.27 16.15 -3.99
N LYS A 57 -2.63 17.30 -4.07
CA LYS A 57 -3.09 18.54 -3.49
C LYS A 57 -3.04 19.66 -4.51
N ARG A 58 -3.88 20.68 -4.30
CA ARG A 58 -3.78 21.96 -4.98
C ARG A 58 -3.96 23.11 -3.99
N ILE A 59 -3.46 24.27 -4.34
CA ILE A 59 -3.47 25.44 -3.48
C ILE A 59 -4.18 26.59 -4.22
N CYS A 60 -5.07 27.29 -3.52
CA CYS A 60 -5.68 28.48 -4.05
C CYS A 60 -4.62 29.59 -4.18
N LYS A 61 -4.48 30.16 -5.39
CA LYS A 61 -3.50 31.22 -5.69
C LYS A 61 -3.75 32.52 -4.93
N LEU A 62 -4.98 32.73 -4.43
CA LEU A 62 -5.39 33.97 -3.77
C LEU A 62 -5.35 33.87 -2.25
N CYS A 63 -5.86 32.80 -1.66
CA CYS A 63 -6.01 32.68 -0.21
C CYS A 63 -5.15 31.56 0.40
N GLN A 64 -4.39 30.82 -0.39
CA GLN A 64 -3.49 29.74 0.03
C GLN A 64 -4.20 28.53 0.70
N THR A 65 -5.54 28.46 0.61
CA THR A 65 -6.28 27.29 1.06
C THR A 65 -5.87 26.08 0.23
N THR A 66 -5.67 24.94 0.90
CA THR A 66 -5.28 23.67 0.27
C THR A 66 -6.50 22.78 0.10
N GLU A 67 -6.59 22.11 -1.01
CA GLU A 67 -7.53 21.01 -1.27
C GLU A 67 -6.75 19.73 -1.60
N GLU A 68 -7.18 18.59 -1.05
CA GLU A 68 -6.57 17.29 -1.27
C GLU A 68 -7.59 16.34 -1.89
N ARG A 69 -7.10 15.41 -2.71
CA ARG A 69 -7.89 14.31 -3.28
C ARG A 69 -7.09 13.05 -3.47
N ASP A 70 -7.79 11.94 -3.58
CA ASP A 70 -7.24 10.70 -4.11
C ASP A 70 -7.31 10.73 -5.64
N ASN A 71 -6.23 10.28 -6.30
CA ASN A 71 -6.15 10.15 -7.75
C ASN A 71 -5.96 8.68 -8.14
N GLY A 72 -7.04 8.06 -8.64
CA GLY A 72 -7.10 6.66 -9.01
C GLY A 72 -7.46 5.73 -7.85
N ASN A 73 -7.01 4.49 -7.94
CA ASN A 73 -7.28 3.43 -6.97
C ASN A 73 -5.97 2.93 -6.34
N PRO A 74 -6.05 2.26 -5.18
CA PRO A 74 -4.92 1.50 -4.65
C PRO A 74 -4.40 0.46 -5.66
N LEU A 75 -3.12 0.14 -5.57
CA LEU A 75 -2.49 -0.87 -6.42
C LEU A 75 -3.04 -2.27 -6.12
N THR A 76 -3.19 -3.08 -7.16
CA THR A 76 -3.61 -4.47 -6.97
C THR A 76 -2.45 -5.31 -6.45
N SER A 77 -2.63 -5.95 -5.29
CA SER A 77 -1.63 -6.85 -4.70
C SER A 77 -1.29 -7.99 -5.66
N LYS A 78 0.00 -8.21 -5.88
CA LYS A 78 0.53 -9.30 -6.72
C LYS A 78 1.90 -9.77 -6.22
N MET A 79 2.28 -10.98 -6.59
CA MET A 79 3.60 -11.52 -6.30
C MET A 79 4.07 -12.50 -7.38
N THR A 80 5.37 -12.69 -7.45
CA THR A 80 6.03 -13.75 -8.22
C THR A 80 6.78 -14.66 -7.25
N LEU A 81 6.68 -15.98 -7.48
CA LEU A 81 7.43 -17.00 -6.74
C LEU A 81 8.51 -17.56 -7.64
N THR A 82 9.72 -17.80 -7.12
CA THR A 82 10.82 -18.41 -7.88
C THR A 82 10.52 -19.86 -8.31
N ALA A 83 9.56 -20.52 -7.67
CA ALA A 83 9.12 -21.87 -8.03
C ALA A 83 7.66 -22.10 -7.64
N SER A 84 6.91 -22.77 -8.50
CA SER A 84 5.55 -23.28 -8.23
C SER A 84 5.57 -24.68 -7.59
N SER A 85 6.71 -25.35 -7.65
CA SER A 85 6.93 -26.65 -7.02
C SER A 85 8.35 -26.78 -6.49
N LEU A 86 8.52 -27.49 -5.37
CA LEU A 86 9.82 -27.77 -4.75
C LEU A 86 9.96 -29.26 -4.46
N LYS A 87 11.14 -29.80 -4.73
CA LYS A 87 11.55 -31.16 -4.29
C LYS A 87 12.62 -31.00 -3.22
N MET A 88 12.38 -31.57 -2.06
CA MET A 88 13.32 -31.54 -0.93
C MET A 88 13.63 -32.93 -0.44
N LYS A 89 14.83 -33.15 0.07
CA LYS A 89 15.21 -34.36 0.80
C LYS A 89 14.75 -34.26 2.26
N ILE A 90 14.49 -35.41 2.90
CA ILE A 90 14.23 -35.40 4.36
C ILE A 90 15.35 -34.68 5.10
N LYS A 91 14.99 -33.95 6.15
CA LYS A 91 15.88 -33.09 6.99
C LYS A 91 16.58 -31.95 6.26
N GLN A 92 16.36 -31.73 4.95
CA GLN A 92 16.97 -30.66 4.18
C GLN A 92 16.40 -29.31 4.61
N THR A 93 17.27 -28.32 4.73
CA THR A 93 16.91 -26.92 4.83
C THR A 93 17.18 -26.22 3.50
N THR A 94 16.31 -25.34 3.05
CA THR A 94 16.47 -24.58 1.79
C THR A 94 15.99 -23.16 1.94
N LYS A 95 16.62 -22.27 1.17
CA LYS A 95 16.26 -20.85 0.98
C LYS A 95 15.97 -20.52 -0.49
N VAL A 96 15.72 -21.55 -1.30
CA VAL A 96 15.53 -21.39 -2.76
C VAL A 96 14.25 -20.63 -3.09
N LEU A 97 13.20 -20.77 -2.27
CA LEU A 97 11.95 -20.04 -2.49
C LEU A 97 12.14 -18.57 -2.10
N LYS A 98 11.96 -17.70 -3.08
CA LYS A 98 11.90 -16.26 -2.89
C LYS A 98 10.57 -15.73 -3.43
N ILE A 99 10.05 -14.73 -2.79
CA ILE A 99 8.85 -13.99 -3.17
C ILE A 99 9.31 -12.62 -3.65
N SER A 100 8.86 -12.20 -4.83
CA SER A 100 9.26 -10.93 -5.46
C SER A 100 8.11 -10.35 -6.27
N GLY A 101 8.32 -9.20 -6.91
CA GLY A 101 7.30 -8.55 -7.75
C GLY A 101 6.08 -8.10 -6.95
N MET A 102 6.27 -7.79 -5.68
CA MET A 102 5.25 -7.15 -4.85
C MET A 102 5.11 -5.68 -5.24
N GLU A 103 3.88 -5.19 -5.18
CA GLU A 103 3.60 -3.77 -5.40
C GLU A 103 4.01 -2.91 -4.21
N SER A 104 4.08 -1.60 -4.46
CA SER A 104 4.44 -0.62 -3.42
C SER A 104 3.59 -0.76 -2.17
N GLY A 105 4.23 -0.79 -1.02
CA GLY A 105 3.61 -0.94 0.29
C GLY A 105 3.22 -2.38 0.67
N ASP A 106 3.26 -3.34 -0.28
CA ASP A 106 2.92 -4.74 0.02
C ASP A 106 4.08 -5.49 0.69
N TYR A 107 3.74 -6.53 1.42
CA TYR A 107 4.72 -7.36 2.10
C TYR A 107 4.17 -8.77 2.39
N VAL A 108 5.07 -9.71 2.66
CA VAL A 108 4.69 -11.08 3.04
C VAL A 108 4.08 -11.08 4.44
N ALA A 109 2.77 -11.29 4.50
CA ALA A 109 2.01 -11.36 5.75
C ALA A 109 2.14 -12.74 6.39
N SER A 110 2.09 -13.82 5.59
CA SER A 110 2.23 -15.17 6.11
C SER A 110 2.79 -16.16 5.09
N VAL A 111 3.49 -17.16 5.61
CA VAL A 111 3.93 -18.35 4.86
C VAL A 111 3.58 -19.58 5.70
N VAL A 112 2.64 -20.39 5.23
CA VAL A 112 2.07 -21.50 6.01
C VAL A 112 2.21 -22.81 5.27
N SER A 113 2.69 -23.84 5.99
CA SER A 113 2.73 -25.21 5.48
C SER A 113 1.41 -25.91 5.77
N GLY A 114 0.84 -26.57 4.76
CA GLY A 114 -0.37 -27.39 4.91
C GLY A 114 -0.15 -28.64 5.77
N ASN A 115 1.11 -29.05 6.00
CA ASN A 115 1.45 -30.14 6.90
C ASN A 115 2.81 -29.91 7.58
N SER A 116 2.77 -29.44 8.81
CA SER A 116 3.97 -29.13 9.61
C SER A 116 4.80 -30.38 9.99
N LYS A 117 4.19 -31.59 9.96
CA LYS A 117 4.89 -32.86 10.19
C LYS A 117 5.76 -33.28 8.99
N LEU A 118 5.51 -32.70 7.82
CA LEU A 118 6.29 -32.89 6.59
C LEU A 118 7.25 -31.72 6.32
N LEU A 119 6.74 -30.49 6.42
CA LEU A 119 7.46 -29.26 6.08
C LEU A 119 7.25 -28.22 7.16
N LYS A 120 8.34 -27.70 7.73
CA LYS A 120 8.33 -26.57 8.66
C LYS A 120 8.80 -25.30 7.93
N VAL A 121 8.08 -24.20 8.07
CA VAL A 121 8.57 -22.87 7.77
C VAL A 121 9.43 -22.44 8.94
N SER A 122 10.74 -22.32 8.72
CA SER A 122 11.68 -21.95 9.80
C SER A 122 11.69 -20.45 10.03
N SER A 123 11.67 -19.67 8.94
CA SER A 123 11.55 -18.22 8.97
C SER A 123 11.10 -17.69 7.62
N TYR A 124 10.55 -16.49 7.61
CA TYR A 124 10.35 -15.66 6.42
C TYR A 124 10.48 -14.18 6.80
N THR A 125 10.75 -13.36 5.79
CA THR A 125 10.87 -11.91 5.94
C THR A 125 9.78 -11.20 5.15
N LYS A 126 9.47 -9.96 5.53
CA LYS A 126 8.45 -9.16 4.85
C LYS A 126 8.77 -8.91 3.37
N ASP A 127 10.05 -8.83 3.03
CA ASP A 127 10.59 -8.62 1.68
C ASP A 127 10.71 -9.90 0.84
N GLY A 128 10.30 -11.07 1.37
CA GLY A 128 10.08 -12.27 0.58
C GLY A 128 11.14 -13.37 0.67
N ALA A 129 12.10 -13.28 1.58
CA ALA A 129 13.02 -14.39 1.83
C ALA A 129 12.32 -15.47 2.69
N VAL A 130 12.43 -16.74 2.29
CA VAL A 130 11.77 -17.88 2.97
C VAL A 130 12.77 -18.98 3.26
N THR A 131 12.80 -19.46 4.49
CA THR A 131 13.60 -20.63 4.91
C THR A 131 12.68 -21.78 5.28
N LEU A 132 12.82 -22.89 4.58
CA LEU A 132 12.01 -24.09 4.74
C LEU A 132 12.88 -25.24 5.26
N LYS A 133 12.32 -26.08 6.14
CA LYS A 133 12.97 -27.30 6.65
C LYS A 133 12.06 -28.50 6.46
N ALA A 134 12.50 -29.46 5.63
CA ALA A 134 11.83 -30.75 5.51
C ALA A 134 12.00 -31.57 6.78
N GLN A 135 10.95 -32.29 7.19
CA GLN A 135 10.96 -33.15 8.36
C GLN A 135 11.48 -34.56 8.03
N LYS A 136 11.34 -35.50 8.95
CA LYS A 136 11.87 -36.87 8.82
C LYS A 136 11.03 -37.81 7.92
N LYS A 137 9.83 -37.37 7.50
CA LYS A 137 8.88 -38.18 6.71
C LYS A 137 8.86 -37.72 5.25
N THR A 138 8.70 -38.68 4.33
CA THR A 138 8.43 -38.41 2.91
C THR A 138 6.94 -38.10 2.70
N GLY A 139 6.61 -37.33 1.66
CA GLY A 139 5.24 -37.03 1.30
C GLY A 139 5.11 -35.75 0.50
N LYS A 140 3.88 -35.37 0.21
CA LYS A 140 3.54 -34.16 -0.52
C LYS A 140 2.76 -33.23 0.40
N THR A 141 3.02 -31.94 0.30
CA THR A 141 2.28 -30.88 1.01
C THR A 141 2.25 -29.63 0.16
N LYS A 142 1.38 -28.68 0.52
CA LYS A 142 1.34 -27.34 -0.08
C LYS A 142 1.91 -26.33 0.91
N LEU A 143 2.59 -25.34 0.38
CA LEU A 143 2.98 -24.13 1.09
C LEU A 143 2.12 -22.98 0.57
N THR A 144 1.46 -22.27 1.43
CA THR A 144 0.65 -21.10 1.07
C THR A 144 1.38 -19.83 1.48
N VAL A 145 1.50 -18.90 0.56
CA VAL A 145 2.08 -17.57 0.76
C VAL A 145 0.97 -16.57 0.61
N THR A 146 0.83 -15.67 1.57
CA THR A 146 -0.17 -14.59 1.57
C THR A 146 0.52 -13.25 1.76
N LEU A 147 0.21 -12.29 0.90
CA LEU A 147 0.64 -10.90 1.06
C LEU A 147 -0.39 -10.11 1.87
N ALA A 148 0.05 -9.01 2.47
CA ALA A 148 -0.80 -8.13 3.26
C ALA A 148 -1.89 -7.43 2.42
N GLY A 149 -1.60 -7.14 1.14
CA GLY A 149 -2.57 -6.61 0.17
C GLY A 149 -3.55 -7.65 -0.38
N GLY A 150 -3.48 -8.91 0.10
CA GLY A 150 -4.46 -9.95 -0.19
C GLY A 150 -4.08 -10.96 -1.27
N ALA A 151 -2.96 -10.80 -2.00
CA ALA A 151 -2.53 -11.80 -2.98
C ALA A 151 -2.13 -13.11 -2.29
N VAL A 152 -2.57 -14.24 -2.84
CA VAL A 152 -2.28 -15.59 -2.33
C VAL A 152 -1.72 -16.47 -3.44
N LYS A 153 -0.62 -17.16 -3.15
CA LYS A 153 -0.05 -18.22 -4.04
C LYS A 153 0.34 -19.45 -3.26
N THR A 154 0.30 -20.59 -3.95
CA THR A 154 0.68 -21.89 -3.37
C THR A 154 1.85 -22.50 -4.10
N VAL A 155 2.69 -23.21 -3.36
CA VAL A 155 3.82 -24.00 -3.86
C VAL A 155 3.61 -25.46 -3.48
N ASN A 156 3.69 -26.39 -4.46
CA ASN A 156 3.63 -27.81 -4.18
C ASN A 156 5.01 -28.28 -3.70
N VAL A 157 5.08 -28.89 -2.52
CA VAL A 157 6.35 -29.40 -1.96
C VAL A 157 6.32 -30.91 -1.85
N THR A 158 7.28 -31.56 -2.46
CA THR A 158 7.49 -33.03 -2.39
C THR A 158 8.73 -33.31 -1.58
N ILE A 159 8.59 -34.08 -0.51
CA ILE A 159 9.71 -34.54 0.33
C ILE A 159 9.99 -36.00 0.05
N GLN A 160 11.22 -36.29 -0.33
CA GLN A 160 11.67 -37.61 -0.74
C GLN A 160 12.91 -38.06 0.04
N LYS A 161 13.20 -39.39 0.03
CA LYS A 161 14.44 -39.94 0.59
C LYS A 161 15.64 -39.38 -0.18
N GLY A 162 16.70 -39.08 0.52
CA GLY A 162 17.97 -38.74 -0.12
C GLY A 162 18.57 -40.02 -0.73
N THR A 163 19.03 -39.99 -1.97
CA THR A 163 19.95 -41.00 -2.52
C THR A 163 21.31 -40.74 -1.89
N VAL A 164 21.78 -41.66 -1.08
CA VAL A 164 23.20 -41.73 -0.68
C VAL A 164 23.94 -42.26 -1.90
N LYS A 165 24.66 -41.41 -2.63
CA LYS A 165 25.70 -41.89 -3.55
C LYS A 165 26.86 -42.35 -2.67
N THR A 166 26.95 -43.62 -2.38
CA THR A 166 28.19 -44.25 -1.92
C THR A 166 29.16 -44.22 -3.09
N THR A 167 30.10 -43.30 -3.10
CA THR A 167 31.31 -43.46 -3.92
C THR A 167 32.07 -44.62 -3.30
N LYS A 168 32.06 -45.80 -3.94
CA LYS A 168 33.03 -46.84 -3.62
C LYS A 168 34.40 -46.26 -3.93
N ILE A 169 35.16 -46.00 -2.90
CA ILE A 169 36.61 -45.82 -3.03
C ILE A 169 37.14 -47.24 -3.27
N SER A 170 37.38 -47.58 -4.52
CA SER A 170 38.22 -48.71 -4.87
C SER A 170 39.67 -48.25 -4.58
N GLY A 171 40.15 -48.58 -3.39
CA GLY A 171 41.52 -48.39 -2.99
C GLY A 171 42.23 -49.73 -2.93
N VAL A 172 43.30 -49.78 -3.67
CA VAL A 172 44.52 -50.57 -3.57
C VAL A 172 44.30 -52.08 -3.53
#